data_b3846d6fc825fdda137af865346dce8d
#
_entry.id   b3846d6fc825fdda137af865346dce8d
#
_cell.length_a   1.000
_cell.length_b   1.000
_cell.length_c   1.000
_cell.angle_alpha   90.00
_cell.angle_beta   90.00
_cell.angle_gamma   90.00
#
_symmetry.space_group_name_H-M   'P 1'
#
loop_
_entity.id
_entity.type
_entity.pdbx_description
1 polymer ?
#
loop_
_entity_poly.entity_id
_entity_poly.type
_entity_poly.pdbx_seq_one_letter_code
_entity_poly.pdbx_strand_id
1 'polypeptide(L)'
;IQPAPLPERLIEADPVGYIRDVMGRRHAGLAAFAPEAWAEYARCIALPGTATAICEDYRASATTDLVHDRADRLAGNRIRAPLRVLWGSQGAVGRCFNVLPLWQSVATDVSGRSLDCGHYIAEESPEALLEEMVAFFQTH
;
A
#
# COMPACT_ATOMS: atom_id res chain seq x y z
N ILE A 1 -10.43 -13.26 -3.59
CA ILE A 1 -9.41 -13.27 -4.65
C ILE A 1 -9.86 -14.21 -5.76
N GLN A 2 -9.91 -13.71 -6.97
CA GLN A 2 -10.40 -14.46 -8.13
C GLN A 2 -9.24 -15.17 -8.86
N PRO A 3 -9.45 -16.38 -9.36
CA PRO A 3 -8.44 -17.06 -10.17
C PRO A 3 -8.25 -16.39 -11.53
N ALA A 4 -7.06 -16.60 -12.10
CA ALA A 4 -6.77 -16.20 -13.48
C ALA A 4 -7.68 -16.96 -14.47
N PRO A 5 -7.99 -16.38 -15.64
CA PRO A 5 -7.57 -15.07 -16.15
C PRO A 5 -8.66 -13.98 -16.06
N LEU A 6 -9.69 -14.17 -15.26
CA LEU A 6 -10.86 -13.28 -15.29
C LEU A 6 -10.53 -11.83 -14.84
N PRO A 7 -9.88 -11.59 -13.67
CA PRO A 7 -9.59 -10.22 -13.25
C PRO A 7 -8.59 -9.51 -14.18
N GLU A 8 -7.60 -10.23 -14.70
CA GLU A 8 -6.65 -9.68 -15.67
C GLU A 8 -7.36 -9.16 -16.92
N ARG A 9 -8.24 -9.96 -17.51
CA ARG A 9 -9.02 -9.56 -18.69
C ARG A 9 -9.92 -8.36 -18.45
N LEU A 10 -10.49 -8.24 -17.25
CA LEU A 10 -11.32 -7.09 -16.88
C LEU A 10 -10.48 -5.80 -16.76
N ILE A 11 -9.28 -5.90 -16.20
CA ILE A 11 -8.35 -4.77 -16.11
C ILE A 11 -7.81 -4.39 -17.49
N GLU A 12 -7.43 -5.37 -18.31
CA GLU A 12 -6.88 -5.15 -19.65
C GLU A 12 -7.88 -4.58 -20.63
N ALA A 13 -9.19 -4.76 -20.41
CA ALA A 13 -10.24 -4.21 -21.25
C ALA A 13 -10.27 -2.67 -21.24
N ASP A 14 -10.00 -2.05 -20.10
CA ASP A 14 -9.84 -0.60 -19.94
C ASP A 14 -8.95 -0.30 -18.71
N PRO A 15 -7.64 -0.44 -18.83
CA PRO A 15 -6.74 -0.32 -17.68
C PRO A 15 -6.75 1.08 -17.06
N VAL A 16 -6.86 2.14 -17.85
CA VAL A 16 -6.89 3.52 -17.36
C VAL A 16 -8.22 3.82 -16.66
N GLY A 17 -9.34 3.38 -17.23
CA GLY A 17 -10.65 3.48 -16.59
C GLY A 17 -10.69 2.71 -15.28
N TYR A 18 -10.10 1.50 -15.25
CA TYR A 18 -9.99 0.70 -14.04
C TYR A 18 -9.30 1.45 -12.89
N ILE A 19 -8.09 1.97 -13.09
CA ILE A 19 -7.39 2.68 -12.00
C ILE A 19 -8.08 3.99 -11.64
N ARG A 20 -8.68 4.68 -12.61
CA ARG A 20 -9.48 5.89 -12.34
C ARG A 20 -10.60 5.60 -11.36
N ASP A 21 -11.32 4.53 -11.57
CA ASP A 21 -12.42 4.13 -10.70
C ASP A 21 -11.92 3.65 -9.33
N VAL A 22 -10.85 2.86 -9.30
CA VAL A 22 -10.29 2.34 -8.03
C VAL A 22 -9.70 3.47 -7.19
N MET A 23 -8.91 4.36 -7.77
CA MET A 23 -8.26 5.45 -7.05
C MET A 23 -9.24 6.58 -6.74
N GLY A 24 -10.14 6.89 -7.67
CA GLY A 24 -11.12 7.96 -7.51
C GLY A 24 -12.20 7.71 -6.44
N ARG A 25 -12.38 6.47 -6.00
CA ARG A 25 -13.32 6.11 -4.91
C ARG A 25 -12.71 6.22 -3.51
N ARG A 26 -11.43 6.54 -3.39
CA ARG A 26 -10.77 6.73 -2.10
C ARG A 26 -11.01 8.15 -1.59
N HIS A 27 -10.62 8.42 -0.35
CA HIS A 27 -10.95 9.62 0.44
C HIS A 27 -10.92 10.93 -0.35
N ALA A 28 -9.77 11.32 -0.89
CA ALA A 28 -9.61 12.59 -1.63
C ALA A 28 -9.93 12.45 -3.13
N GLY A 29 -10.25 11.25 -3.60
CA GLY A 29 -10.48 10.98 -5.02
C GLY A 29 -9.24 11.29 -5.86
N LEU A 30 -9.48 11.60 -7.14
CA LEU A 30 -8.39 11.94 -8.06
C LEU A 30 -7.82 13.35 -7.84
N ALA A 31 -8.49 14.19 -7.07
CA ALA A 31 -8.02 15.56 -6.82
C ALA A 31 -6.71 15.63 -6.03
N ALA A 32 -6.35 14.55 -5.31
CA ALA A 32 -5.08 14.45 -4.61
C ALA A 32 -3.87 14.26 -5.54
N PHE A 33 -4.11 13.78 -6.76
CA PHE A 33 -3.02 13.42 -7.68
C PHE A 33 -2.63 14.63 -8.54
N ALA A 34 -1.34 14.99 -8.51
CA ALA A 34 -0.80 15.92 -9.49
C ALA A 34 -0.99 15.36 -10.93
N PRO A 35 -1.27 16.23 -11.92
CA PRO A 35 -1.51 15.77 -13.30
C PRO A 35 -0.40 14.89 -13.86
N GLU A 36 0.85 15.20 -13.54
CA GLU A 36 2.05 14.46 -13.99
C GLU A 36 2.11 13.07 -13.33
N ALA A 37 1.81 12.97 -12.03
CA ALA A 37 1.75 11.70 -11.31
C ALA A 37 0.62 10.83 -11.86
N TRP A 38 -0.56 11.41 -12.06
CA TRP A 38 -1.67 10.71 -12.68
C TRP A 38 -1.34 10.17 -14.08
N ALA A 39 -0.69 10.99 -14.92
CA ALA A 39 -0.28 10.58 -16.26
C ALA A 39 0.67 9.37 -16.22
N GLU A 40 1.58 9.33 -15.24
CA GLU A 40 2.50 8.21 -15.08
C GLU A 40 1.79 6.95 -14.56
N TYR A 41 0.86 7.04 -13.63
CA TYR A 41 0.03 5.90 -13.22
C TYR A 41 -0.78 5.34 -14.40
N ALA A 42 -1.39 6.22 -15.19
CA ALA A 42 -2.13 5.81 -16.38
C ALA A 42 -1.26 5.13 -17.44
N ARG A 43 -0.02 5.62 -17.61
CA ARG A 43 0.97 5.00 -18.51
C ARG A 43 1.38 3.62 -18.00
N CYS A 44 1.70 3.51 -16.72
CA CYS A 44 2.18 2.26 -16.12
C CYS A 44 1.13 1.15 -16.15
N ILE A 45 -0.13 1.45 -15.82
CA ILE A 45 -1.19 0.43 -15.81
C ILE A 45 -1.43 -0.16 -17.21
N ALA A 46 -1.19 0.63 -18.25
CA ALA A 46 -1.38 0.21 -19.65
C ALA A 46 -0.22 -0.63 -20.22
N LEU A 47 0.87 -0.80 -19.49
CA LEU A 47 1.99 -1.63 -19.94
C LEU A 47 1.60 -3.12 -19.99
N PRO A 48 2.07 -3.87 -21.01
CA PRO A 48 1.82 -5.30 -21.07
C PRO A 48 2.29 -6.03 -19.81
N GLY A 49 1.45 -6.91 -19.29
CA GLY A 49 1.74 -7.71 -18.10
C GLY A 49 1.44 -7.02 -16.76
N THR A 50 1.16 -5.72 -16.73
CA THR A 50 0.86 -5.02 -15.47
C THR A 50 -0.40 -5.57 -14.79
N ALA A 51 -1.46 -5.84 -15.54
CA ALA A 51 -2.67 -6.45 -14.97
C ALA A 51 -2.38 -7.81 -14.32
N THR A 52 -1.58 -8.65 -14.98
CA THR A 52 -1.15 -9.93 -14.43
C THR A 52 -0.32 -9.73 -13.15
N ALA A 53 0.65 -8.82 -13.16
CA ALA A 53 1.49 -8.55 -11.99
C ALA A 53 0.66 -8.09 -10.79
N ILE A 54 -0.28 -7.17 -10.97
CA ILE A 54 -1.20 -6.72 -9.92
C ILE A 54 -2.02 -7.88 -9.36
N CYS A 55 -2.59 -8.72 -10.24
CA CYS A 55 -3.41 -9.84 -9.81
C CYS A 55 -2.61 -10.90 -9.05
N GLU A 56 -1.39 -11.19 -9.49
CA GLU A 56 -0.50 -12.15 -8.82
C GLU A 56 -0.01 -11.63 -7.45
N ASP A 57 0.25 -10.34 -7.30
CA ASP A 57 0.56 -9.72 -6.01
C ASP A 57 -0.56 -9.98 -4.99
N TYR A 58 -1.81 -9.72 -5.36
CA TYR A 58 -2.96 -10.02 -4.51
C TYR A 58 -3.15 -11.52 -4.24
N ARG A 59 -2.81 -12.40 -5.19
CA ARG A 59 -2.86 -13.85 -4.97
C ARG A 59 -1.77 -14.30 -4.01
N ALA A 60 -0.56 -13.80 -4.16
CA ALA A 60 0.56 -14.08 -3.25
C ALA A 60 0.22 -13.67 -1.82
N SER A 61 -0.31 -12.47 -1.62
CA SER A 61 -0.73 -11.95 -0.31
C SER A 61 -1.73 -12.86 0.42
N ALA A 62 -2.56 -13.61 -0.32
CA ALA A 62 -3.56 -14.52 0.25
C ALA A 62 -3.10 -15.98 0.32
N THR A 63 -1.94 -16.31 -0.21
CA THR A 63 -1.42 -17.69 -0.30
C THR A 63 0.00 -17.80 0.21
N THR A 64 0.98 -17.56 -0.65
CA THR A 64 2.40 -17.77 -0.38
C THR A 64 2.90 -16.92 0.78
N ASP A 65 2.54 -15.64 0.81
CA ASP A 65 2.99 -14.72 1.85
C ASP A 65 2.46 -15.12 3.22
N LEU A 66 1.20 -15.58 3.30
CA LEU A 66 0.64 -16.10 4.54
C LEU A 66 1.35 -17.35 5.06
N VAL A 67 1.89 -18.19 4.16
CA VAL A 67 2.68 -19.37 4.56
C VAL A 67 3.99 -18.92 5.17
N HIS A 68 4.68 -17.97 4.53
CA HIS A 68 5.93 -17.40 5.04
C HIS A 68 5.73 -16.67 6.36
N ASP A 69 4.73 -15.80 6.46
CA ASP A 69 4.41 -15.05 7.68
C ASP A 69 4.12 -15.98 8.87
N ARG A 70 3.39 -17.07 8.64
CA ARG A 70 3.11 -18.05 9.68
C ARG A 70 4.36 -18.79 10.12
N ALA A 71 5.22 -19.17 9.16
CA ALA A 71 6.49 -19.83 9.46
C ALA A 71 7.41 -18.93 10.28
N ASP A 72 7.53 -17.65 9.91
CA ASP A 72 8.35 -16.67 10.65
C ASP A 72 7.81 -16.43 12.06
N ARG A 73 6.50 -16.32 12.23
CA ARG A 73 5.88 -16.18 13.56
C ARG A 73 6.15 -17.41 14.44
N LEU A 74 6.03 -18.62 13.89
CA LEU A 74 6.31 -19.85 14.62
C LEU A 74 7.78 -19.99 14.99
N ALA A 75 8.69 -19.50 14.14
CA ALA A 75 10.12 -19.48 14.39
C ALA A 75 10.55 -18.34 15.34
N GLY A 76 9.64 -17.42 15.69
CA GLY A 76 9.97 -16.25 16.51
C GLY A 76 10.81 -15.20 15.76
N ASN A 77 10.83 -15.25 14.44
CA ASN A 77 11.53 -14.28 13.61
C ASN A 77 10.86 -12.91 13.72
N ARG A 78 11.68 -11.86 13.80
CA ARG A 78 11.20 -10.48 13.88
C ARG A 78 12.08 -9.56 13.04
N ILE A 79 11.48 -8.52 12.49
CA ILE A 79 12.19 -7.42 11.84
C ILE A 79 13.07 -6.73 12.89
N ARG A 80 14.37 -6.65 12.66
CA ARG A 80 15.36 -6.06 13.59
C ARG A 80 15.76 -4.64 13.20
N ALA A 81 15.53 -4.27 11.93
CA ALA A 81 15.75 -2.89 11.51
C ALA A 81 14.73 -1.97 12.19
N PRO A 82 15.12 -0.73 12.55
CA PRO A 82 14.15 0.28 12.97
C PRO A 82 13.04 0.42 11.95
N LEU A 83 11.80 0.53 12.45
CA LEU A 83 10.61 0.58 11.61
C LEU A 83 9.77 1.81 11.91
N ARG A 84 9.57 2.68 10.92
CA ARG A 84 8.61 3.79 10.98
C ARG A 84 7.34 3.42 10.24
N VAL A 85 6.23 3.35 10.94
CA VAL A 85 4.92 2.98 10.39
C VAL A 85 4.05 4.21 10.26
N LEU A 86 3.58 4.51 9.04
CA LEU A 86 2.68 5.61 8.76
C LEU A 86 1.40 5.10 8.08
N TRP A 87 0.26 5.65 8.47
CA TRP A 87 -1.02 5.32 7.86
C TRP A 87 -1.96 6.51 7.83
N GLY A 88 -2.87 6.53 6.86
CA GLY A 88 -3.90 7.58 6.80
C GLY A 88 -4.97 7.35 7.87
N SER A 89 -5.25 8.37 8.70
CA SER A 89 -6.27 8.32 9.73
C SER A 89 -7.67 8.08 9.18
N GLN A 90 -7.92 8.53 7.96
CA GLN A 90 -9.20 8.41 7.25
C GLN A 90 -9.22 7.19 6.30
N GLY A 91 -8.11 6.47 6.18
CA GLY A 91 -7.99 5.24 5.41
C GLY A 91 -8.61 4.03 6.09
N ALA A 92 -8.80 2.95 5.32
CA ALA A 92 -9.34 1.69 5.84
C ALA A 92 -8.46 1.09 6.95
N VAL A 93 -7.13 1.20 6.81
CA VAL A 93 -6.17 0.63 7.77
C VAL A 93 -6.37 1.24 9.15
N GLY A 94 -6.42 2.58 9.27
CA GLY A 94 -6.59 3.27 10.55
C GLY A 94 -7.96 3.01 11.20
N ARG A 95 -8.99 2.70 10.39
CA ARG A 95 -10.34 2.40 10.90
C ARG A 95 -10.54 0.95 11.31
N CYS A 96 -9.80 0.02 10.67
CA CYS A 96 -10.02 -1.41 10.85
C CYS A 96 -9.00 -2.08 11.79
N PHE A 97 -7.84 -1.45 11.99
CA PHE A 97 -6.73 -2.09 12.68
C PHE A 97 -6.12 -1.20 13.76
N ASN A 98 -5.67 -1.80 14.85
CA ASN A 98 -4.77 -1.18 15.80
C ASN A 98 -3.33 -1.33 15.28
N VAL A 99 -2.88 -0.35 14.50
CA VAL A 99 -1.73 -0.47 13.60
C VAL A 99 -0.43 -0.76 14.34
N LEU A 100 -0.07 0.08 15.35
CA LEU A 100 1.22 -0.07 16.05
C LEU A 100 1.38 -1.41 16.76
N PRO A 101 0.41 -1.89 17.56
CA PRO A 101 0.52 -3.21 18.21
C PRO A 101 0.69 -4.37 17.22
N LEU A 102 0.08 -4.30 16.04
CA LEU A 102 0.27 -5.32 15.00
C LEU A 102 1.72 -5.35 14.51
N TRP A 103 2.31 -4.19 14.21
CA TRP A 103 3.71 -4.12 13.80
C TRP A 103 4.68 -4.47 14.94
N GLN A 104 4.38 -4.06 16.19
CA GLN A 104 5.15 -4.42 17.36
C GLN A 104 5.16 -5.94 17.64
N SER A 105 4.17 -6.67 17.14
CA SER A 105 4.16 -8.14 17.25
C SER A 105 5.18 -8.83 16.33
N VAL A 106 5.64 -8.16 15.27
CA VAL A 106 6.54 -8.74 14.24
C VAL A 106 7.86 -7.97 14.07
N ALA A 107 8.04 -6.85 14.76
CA ALA A 107 9.28 -6.06 14.72
C ALA A 107 9.74 -5.71 16.15
N THR A 108 11.04 -5.41 16.32
CA THR A 108 11.65 -5.16 17.64
C THR A 108 11.68 -3.68 18.00
N ASP A 109 11.82 -2.81 17.00
CA ASP A 109 11.90 -1.36 17.15
C ASP A 109 10.89 -0.71 16.21
N VAL A 110 9.74 -0.29 16.76
CA VAL A 110 8.62 0.23 15.99
C VAL A 110 8.17 1.57 16.54
N SER A 111 8.18 2.56 15.67
CA SER A 111 7.57 3.87 15.90
C SER A 111 6.59 4.20 14.79
N GLY A 112 5.69 5.16 15.02
CA GLY A 112 4.77 5.57 13.96
C GLY A 112 3.58 6.35 14.46
N ARG A 113 2.84 6.89 13.51
CA ARG A 113 1.60 7.63 13.77
C ARG A 113 0.70 7.67 12.54
N SER A 114 -0.55 8.00 12.73
CA SER A 114 -1.42 8.36 11.62
C SER A 114 -1.09 9.77 11.09
N LEU A 115 -1.28 9.92 9.78
CA LEU A 115 -1.30 11.23 9.11
C LEU A 115 -2.75 11.59 8.76
N ASP A 116 -3.07 12.86 8.72
CA ASP A 116 -4.43 13.32 8.40
C ASP A 116 -4.68 13.28 6.89
N CYS A 117 -4.86 12.08 6.40
CA CYS A 117 -5.10 11.78 4.99
C CYS A 117 -5.82 10.44 4.83
N GLY A 118 -6.14 10.07 3.60
CA GLY A 118 -6.77 8.80 3.25
C GLY A 118 -5.75 7.70 2.96
N HIS A 119 -5.90 7.06 1.81
CA HIS A 119 -5.12 5.86 1.44
C HIS A 119 -3.80 6.18 0.77
N TYR A 120 -3.74 7.24 -0.01
CA TYR A 120 -2.61 7.60 -0.85
C TYR A 120 -1.75 8.67 -0.17
N ILE A 121 -1.01 8.29 0.87
CA ILE A 121 -0.27 9.21 1.74
C ILE A 121 0.65 10.13 0.94
N ALA A 122 1.38 9.59 -0.03
CA ALA A 122 2.33 10.36 -0.84
C ALA A 122 1.65 11.42 -1.71
N GLU A 123 0.40 11.22 -2.08
CA GLU A 123 -0.37 12.13 -2.91
C GLU A 123 -1.23 13.10 -2.09
N GLU A 124 -1.75 12.61 -0.96
CA GLU A 124 -2.67 13.36 -0.12
C GLU A 124 -1.97 14.22 0.94
N SER A 125 -0.77 13.83 1.37
CA SER A 125 -0.02 14.51 2.45
C SER A 125 1.50 14.40 2.23
N PRO A 126 2.03 14.85 1.07
CA PRO A 126 3.44 14.67 0.71
C PRO A 126 4.40 15.38 1.68
N GLU A 127 4.06 16.58 2.15
CA GLU A 127 4.89 17.35 3.07
C GLU A 127 5.05 16.62 4.40
N ALA A 128 3.94 16.17 5.00
CA ALA A 128 3.99 15.44 6.27
C ALA A 128 4.71 14.09 6.12
N LEU A 129 4.57 13.41 4.99
CA LEU A 129 5.33 12.20 4.69
C LEU A 129 6.83 12.51 4.61
N LEU A 130 7.21 13.57 3.91
CA LEU A 130 8.62 13.99 3.76
C LEU A 130 9.25 14.33 5.11
N GLU A 131 8.55 15.08 5.97
CA GLU A 131 9.00 15.40 7.32
C GLU A 131 9.29 14.13 8.14
N GLU A 132 8.38 13.16 8.10
CA GLU A 132 8.53 11.87 8.80
C GLU A 132 9.73 11.06 8.27
N MET A 133 9.89 11.01 6.94
CA MET A 133 11.01 10.31 6.32
C MET A 133 12.36 10.96 6.67
N VAL A 134 12.46 12.28 6.56
CA VAL A 134 13.69 13.02 6.88
C VAL A 134 14.05 12.82 8.36
N ALA A 135 13.09 13.00 9.27
CA ALA A 135 13.33 12.80 10.69
C ALA A 135 13.79 11.38 11.02
N PHE A 136 13.17 10.38 10.41
CA PHE A 136 13.52 8.97 10.63
C PHE A 136 14.93 8.64 10.12
N PHE A 137 15.25 9.00 8.87
CA PHE A 137 16.56 8.67 8.27
C PHE A 137 17.72 9.52 8.79
N GLN A 138 17.46 10.64 9.46
CA GLN A 138 18.51 11.40 10.16
C GLN A 138 18.91 10.77 11.50
N THR A 139 18.09 9.92 12.06
CA THR A 139 18.33 9.29 13.36
C THR A 139 18.76 7.83 13.27
N HIS A 140 18.67 7.23 12.11
CA HIS A 140 19.02 5.84 11.84
C HIS A 140 19.90 5.70 10.59
#